data_3812818dafd33da0aa282987130874f4
#
_entry.id   3812818dafd33da0aa282987130874f4
#
_cell.length_a   1.000
_cell.length_b   1.000
_cell.length_c   1.000
_cell.angle_alpha   90.00
_cell.angle_beta   90.00
_cell.angle_gamma   90.00
#
_symmetry.space_group_name_H-M   'P 1'
#
loop_
_entity.id
_entity.type
_entity.pdbx_description
1 polymer ?
#
loop_
_entity_poly.entity_id
_entity_poly.type
_entity_poly.pdbx_seq_one_letter_code
_entity_poly.pdbx_strand_id
1 'polypeptide(L)'
;MRDLLQYILLLCFVTQLSACNYKSKQADVIFHNAVVFTCDGLHDNTPKSLAIAVKDGRIVDIGAEYAIRNTYRSDELVDLKQAVVYPGFIDAHAHFLGYALTLSKVNLVGTKSYDEVLSRLETFALSNPDGWLTGRGWDQNDWQTSTYPTLTELDQLFPVRPVAIRRIDGHALLANSAALKIAGLDNVRYFSGGEMLSLEDGTPSGILIDAAAEYLLKVIPEPDDADKRRAMIIAEKNLFECGLTSVVDAGLNVADIRLIDSMHKSGDLSIRIVAMASGTYPNLDSTFNIGPWRTDRLIAESIKFYMDGSLGSRGAALVEPYSDRLEHTSFLFLDSTDYCNALLRANEDGFQVATHCIGDAANHSVLNYYHQVLGGVNDRRWRIEHAQVVNPDDLWMFGRASIIPSVQPTHATSDMYWAGERLGKSRIRHAYRYGDLMNTIGILPLGTDMPVEDIDPLKTFYAATIRKDVTGYPESGYMMDQALDRSSALLGMTIWSAIANNNDREVGSIEVGKWADLVVLDRNLLTAKPEDILATRILRTVVAGKTTFNASNGQH
;
A
#
# COMPACT_ATOMS: atom_id res chain seq x y z
N MET A 1 29.13 -76.97 1.31
CA MET A 1 28.52 -76.19 2.41
C MET A 1 29.33 -74.90 2.74
N ARG A 2 30.66 -74.96 2.71
CA ARG A 2 31.53 -73.77 3.00
C ARG A 2 31.44 -72.67 1.93
N ASP A 3 31.40 -73.08 0.67
CA ASP A 3 31.33 -72.15 -0.45
C ASP A 3 29.95 -71.50 -0.59
N LEU A 4 28.87 -72.20 -0.24
CA LEU A 4 27.52 -71.61 -0.26
C LEU A 4 27.32 -70.55 0.84
N LEU A 5 27.97 -70.72 1.99
CA LEU A 5 27.98 -69.73 3.06
C LEU A 5 28.74 -68.47 2.71
N GLN A 6 29.84 -68.62 1.94
CA GLN A 6 30.59 -67.44 1.45
C GLN A 6 29.80 -66.64 0.40
N TYR A 7 29.08 -67.31 -0.50
CA TYR A 7 28.23 -66.65 -1.47
C TYR A 7 27.03 -65.93 -0.81
N ILE A 8 26.43 -66.54 0.24
CA ILE A 8 25.34 -65.91 1.00
C ILE A 8 25.87 -64.69 1.76
N LEU A 9 27.03 -64.74 2.41
CA LEU A 9 27.65 -63.63 3.08
C LEU A 9 28.06 -62.52 2.10
N LEU A 10 28.57 -62.86 0.90
CA LEU A 10 28.89 -61.88 -0.12
C LEU A 10 27.64 -61.21 -0.70
N LEU A 11 26.54 -61.96 -0.89
CA LEU A 11 25.26 -61.44 -1.34
C LEU A 11 24.63 -60.50 -0.29
N CYS A 12 24.70 -60.84 1.00
CA CYS A 12 24.25 -59.98 2.10
C CYS A 12 25.09 -58.72 2.23
N PHE A 13 26.40 -58.76 1.93
CA PHE A 13 27.26 -57.59 1.97
C PHE A 13 27.04 -56.65 0.76
N VAL A 14 26.72 -57.23 -0.43
CA VAL A 14 26.39 -56.44 -1.63
C VAL A 14 24.99 -55.82 -1.51
N THR A 15 24.04 -56.48 -0.83
CA THR A 15 22.72 -55.89 -0.59
C THR A 15 22.74 -54.80 0.50
N GLN A 16 23.69 -54.81 1.42
CA GLN A 16 23.86 -53.71 2.39
C GLN A 16 24.57 -52.47 1.81
N LEU A 17 25.30 -52.62 0.72
CA LEU A 17 25.94 -51.47 0.00
C LEU A 17 24.99 -50.79 -1.00
N SER A 18 23.82 -51.36 -1.25
CA SER A 18 22.73 -50.72 -2.00
C SER A 18 21.79 -49.90 -1.10
N ALA A 19 22.18 -49.61 0.15
CA ALA A 19 21.54 -48.59 0.94
C ALA A 19 21.65 -47.28 0.15
N CYS A 20 20.54 -46.89 -0.44
CA CYS A 20 20.35 -45.68 -1.23
C CYS A 20 21.24 -44.55 -0.72
N ASN A 21 22.25 -44.19 -1.49
CA ASN A 21 22.83 -42.85 -1.43
C ASN A 21 21.73 -41.86 -1.86
N TYR A 22 20.71 -41.72 -1.04
CA TYR A 22 19.73 -40.66 -1.18
C TYR A 22 20.49 -39.35 -0.91
N LYS A 23 21.09 -38.81 -1.97
CA LYS A 23 21.72 -37.51 -1.89
C LYS A 23 20.62 -36.55 -1.47
N SER A 24 20.63 -36.13 -0.21
CA SER A 24 19.73 -35.10 0.27
C SER A 24 19.87 -33.87 -0.64
N LYS A 25 18.77 -33.33 -1.08
CA LYS A 25 18.72 -32.08 -1.87
C LYS A 25 19.19 -30.93 -0.97
N GLN A 26 19.81 -29.92 -1.56
CA GLN A 26 20.27 -28.74 -0.83
C GLN A 26 19.19 -27.66 -0.87
N ALA A 27 18.81 -27.13 0.28
CA ALA A 27 18.01 -25.93 0.45
C ALA A 27 18.87 -24.80 1.05
N ASP A 28 18.52 -23.54 0.80
CA ASP A 28 19.19 -22.39 1.44
C ASP A 28 18.68 -22.23 2.86
N VAL A 29 17.37 -22.29 3.06
CA VAL A 29 16.70 -22.21 4.36
C VAL A 29 15.53 -23.19 4.41
N ILE A 30 15.26 -23.71 5.62
CA ILE A 30 14.05 -24.50 5.91
C ILE A 30 13.33 -23.82 7.07
N PHE A 31 12.10 -23.34 6.79
CA PHE A 31 11.18 -22.89 7.82
C PHE A 31 10.37 -24.09 8.30
N HIS A 32 10.37 -24.33 9.60
CA HIS A 32 9.73 -25.53 10.16
C HIS A 32 8.96 -25.22 11.45
N ASN A 33 8.22 -26.22 11.95
CA ASN A 33 7.40 -26.11 13.16
C ASN A 33 6.41 -24.93 13.07
N ALA A 34 5.62 -24.89 11.98
CA ALA A 34 4.73 -23.80 11.61
C ALA A 34 3.30 -24.27 11.37
N VAL A 35 2.32 -23.40 11.60
CA VAL A 35 0.94 -23.55 11.17
C VAL A 35 0.74 -22.75 9.89
N VAL A 36 0.79 -23.42 8.74
CA VAL A 36 0.82 -22.78 7.41
C VAL A 36 -0.56 -22.73 6.77
N PHE A 37 -0.91 -21.58 6.26
CA PHE A 37 -2.06 -21.33 5.38
C PHE A 37 -1.52 -21.03 3.98
N THR A 38 -1.77 -21.92 3.03
CA THR A 38 -1.17 -21.83 1.69
C THR A 38 -1.82 -20.79 0.80
N CYS A 39 -3.09 -20.50 1.01
CA CYS A 39 -3.90 -19.61 0.16
C CYS A 39 -3.84 -19.99 -1.35
N ASP A 40 -3.59 -21.28 -1.65
CA ASP A 40 -3.42 -21.83 -3.00
C ASP A 40 -4.74 -22.25 -3.66
N GLY A 41 -5.75 -22.48 -2.85
CA GLY A 41 -7.07 -22.90 -3.30
C GLY A 41 -8.12 -21.85 -2.99
N LEU A 42 -9.06 -21.72 -3.87
CA LEU A 42 -10.14 -20.73 -3.76
C LEU A 42 -11.00 -20.93 -2.49
N HIS A 43 -10.88 -22.05 -1.75
CA HIS A 43 -11.76 -22.36 -0.61
C HIS A 43 -11.13 -23.18 0.53
N ASP A 44 -9.90 -23.69 0.44
CA ASP A 44 -9.30 -24.50 1.52
C ASP A 44 -8.22 -23.76 2.30
N ASN A 45 -8.64 -22.87 3.20
CA ASN A 45 -7.76 -22.23 4.17
C ASN A 45 -7.60 -23.07 5.44
N THR A 46 -7.57 -24.41 5.31
CA THR A 46 -7.32 -25.31 6.43
C THR A 46 -5.85 -25.25 6.84
N PRO A 47 -5.54 -24.91 8.11
CA PRO A 47 -4.17 -24.84 8.57
C PRO A 47 -3.52 -26.21 8.55
N LYS A 48 -2.30 -26.29 8.09
CA LYS A 48 -1.50 -27.52 8.07
C LYS A 48 -0.20 -27.29 8.85
N SER A 49 0.18 -28.26 9.68
CA SER A 49 1.50 -28.25 10.32
C SER A 49 2.54 -28.68 9.30
N LEU A 50 3.25 -27.72 8.72
CA LEU A 50 4.15 -27.93 7.60
C LEU A 50 5.53 -27.32 7.85
N ALA A 51 6.50 -27.82 7.07
CA ALA A 51 7.77 -27.14 6.82
C ALA A 51 7.86 -26.72 5.35
N ILE A 52 8.62 -25.67 5.10
CA ILE A 52 8.83 -25.05 3.77
C ILE A 52 10.33 -25.06 3.49
N ALA A 53 10.74 -25.76 2.43
CA ALA A 53 12.12 -25.74 1.93
C ALA A 53 12.26 -24.69 0.83
N VAL A 54 13.29 -23.84 0.94
CA VAL A 54 13.54 -22.74 0.01
C VAL A 54 14.93 -22.90 -0.60
N LYS A 55 15.02 -22.70 -1.92
CA LYS A 55 16.25 -22.67 -2.67
C LYS A 55 16.22 -21.54 -3.70
N ASP A 56 17.30 -20.75 -3.78
CA ASP A 56 17.41 -19.60 -4.69
C ASP A 56 16.20 -18.64 -4.58
N GLY A 57 15.73 -18.44 -3.33
CA GLY A 57 14.59 -17.59 -3.00
C GLY A 57 13.21 -18.18 -3.33
N ARG A 58 13.14 -19.36 -3.94
CA ARG A 58 11.88 -20.01 -4.31
C ARG A 58 11.55 -21.19 -3.42
N ILE A 59 10.27 -21.43 -3.22
CA ILE A 59 9.76 -22.61 -2.52
C ILE A 59 10.02 -23.82 -3.41
N VAL A 60 10.81 -24.76 -2.92
CA VAL A 60 11.14 -26.00 -3.66
C VAL A 60 10.37 -27.21 -3.15
N ASP A 61 9.84 -27.15 -1.93
CA ASP A 61 8.98 -28.20 -1.38
C ASP A 61 8.22 -27.70 -0.15
N ILE A 62 7.04 -28.30 0.09
CA ILE A 62 6.18 -28.02 1.24
C ILE A 62 5.62 -29.34 1.72
N GLY A 63 5.74 -29.64 3.01
CA GLY A 63 5.23 -30.90 3.52
C GLY A 63 5.42 -31.08 5.01
N ALA A 64 5.09 -32.28 5.50
CA ALA A 64 5.33 -32.63 6.88
C ALA A 64 6.82 -32.46 7.23
N GLU A 65 7.13 -31.89 8.39
CA GLU A 65 8.49 -31.53 8.79
C GLU A 65 9.49 -32.70 8.63
N TYR A 66 9.09 -33.90 9.06
CA TYR A 66 9.96 -35.07 8.94
C TYR A 66 10.30 -35.39 7.47
N ALA A 67 9.35 -35.22 6.55
CA ALA A 67 9.55 -35.49 5.13
C ALA A 67 10.50 -34.49 4.50
N ILE A 68 10.28 -33.20 4.77
CA ILE A 68 11.14 -32.09 4.29
C ILE A 68 12.56 -32.26 4.83
N ARG A 69 12.74 -32.50 6.14
CA ARG A 69 14.06 -32.62 6.77
C ARG A 69 14.81 -33.92 6.38
N ASN A 70 14.11 -34.93 5.93
CA ASN A 70 14.74 -36.13 5.35
C ASN A 70 15.15 -35.91 3.89
N THR A 71 14.41 -35.09 3.15
CA THR A 71 14.66 -34.82 1.72
C THR A 71 15.71 -33.74 1.51
N TYR A 72 15.67 -32.69 2.36
CA TYR A 72 16.51 -31.50 2.20
C TYR A 72 17.47 -31.35 3.36
N ARG A 73 18.65 -30.79 3.06
CA ARG A 73 19.62 -30.28 4.03
C ARG A 73 19.79 -28.79 3.84
N SER A 74 19.89 -28.05 4.95
CA SER A 74 20.19 -26.63 4.98
C SER A 74 21.00 -26.34 6.22
N ASP A 75 21.93 -25.37 6.11
CA ASP A 75 22.65 -24.81 7.25
C ASP A 75 21.79 -23.82 8.03
N GLU A 76 20.72 -23.29 7.41
CA GLU A 76 19.75 -22.39 8.05
C GLU A 76 18.43 -23.11 8.29
N LEU A 77 18.18 -23.44 9.56
CA LEU A 77 16.92 -24.03 10.05
C LEU A 77 16.21 -22.99 10.92
N VAL A 78 15.04 -22.53 10.49
CA VAL A 78 14.26 -21.52 11.20
C VAL A 78 13.06 -22.18 11.89
N ASP A 79 13.16 -22.34 13.21
CA ASP A 79 12.04 -22.82 14.04
C ASP A 79 11.03 -21.70 14.26
N LEU A 80 9.83 -21.84 13.71
CA LEU A 80 8.74 -20.87 13.82
C LEU A 80 7.85 -21.09 15.05
N LYS A 81 8.16 -22.07 15.93
CA LYS A 81 7.53 -22.28 17.26
C LYS A 81 6.00 -22.33 17.21
N GLN A 82 5.43 -23.02 16.24
CA GLN A 82 3.99 -23.13 15.99
C GLN A 82 3.31 -21.78 15.65
N ALA A 83 4.08 -20.77 15.28
CA ALA A 83 3.50 -19.51 14.77
C ALA A 83 2.75 -19.73 13.46
N VAL A 84 1.84 -18.81 13.18
CA VAL A 84 1.00 -18.86 11.97
C VAL A 84 1.74 -18.23 10.80
N VAL A 85 1.76 -18.93 9.68
CA VAL A 85 2.40 -18.46 8.44
C VAL A 85 1.36 -18.28 7.35
N TYR A 86 1.33 -17.10 6.78
CA TYR A 86 0.58 -16.74 5.57
C TYR A 86 1.55 -16.39 4.43
N PRO A 87 1.10 -16.38 3.16
CA PRO A 87 1.82 -15.66 2.11
C PRO A 87 2.08 -14.22 2.55
N GLY A 88 3.19 -13.66 2.16
CA GLY A 88 3.47 -12.25 2.43
C GLY A 88 2.31 -11.36 1.98
N PHE A 89 1.93 -10.39 2.80
CA PHE A 89 0.83 -9.50 2.48
C PHE A 89 1.18 -8.62 1.28
N ILE A 90 0.16 -8.35 0.46
CA ILE A 90 0.24 -7.53 -0.74
C ILE A 90 -0.74 -6.37 -0.60
N ASP A 91 -0.25 -5.15 -0.67
CA ASP A 91 -1.10 -3.97 -0.80
C ASP A 91 -1.46 -3.76 -2.27
N ALA A 92 -2.75 -3.93 -2.60
CA ALA A 92 -3.22 -3.87 -3.99
C ALA A 92 -3.31 -2.46 -4.55
N HIS A 93 -3.33 -1.43 -3.71
CA HIS A 93 -3.42 -0.02 -4.11
C HIS A 93 -2.80 0.88 -3.05
N ALA A 94 -1.72 1.54 -3.43
CA ALA A 94 -0.99 2.45 -2.57
C ALA A 94 -0.24 3.50 -3.40
N HIS A 95 0.40 4.44 -2.71
CA HIS A 95 1.34 5.40 -3.26
C HIS A 95 2.66 5.30 -2.48
N PHE A 96 3.44 4.25 -2.77
CA PHE A 96 4.64 3.91 -2.00
C PHE A 96 5.67 5.04 -1.97
N LEU A 97 6.02 5.62 -3.14
CA LEU A 97 6.91 6.78 -3.19
C LEU A 97 6.30 7.99 -2.47
N GLY A 98 4.99 8.20 -2.63
CA GLY A 98 4.25 9.24 -1.91
C GLY A 98 4.38 9.07 -0.40
N TYR A 99 4.14 7.86 0.13
CA TYR A 99 4.34 7.52 1.53
C TYR A 99 5.80 7.74 1.97
N ALA A 100 6.75 7.24 1.20
CA ALA A 100 8.17 7.41 1.48
C ALA A 100 8.55 8.89 1.68
N LEU A 101 8.07 9.77 0.78
CA LEU A 101 8.33 11.20 0.87
C LEU A 101 7.61 11.88 2.06
N THR A 102 6.55 11.30 2.60
CA THR A 102 5.98 11.81 3.87
C THR A 102 6.91 11.58 5.04
N LEU A 103 7.71 10.51 5.02
CA LEU A 103 8.68 10.20 6.08
C LEU A 103 9.87 11.16 6.10
N SER A 104 10.07 11.92 5.02
CA SER A 104 11.06 13.01 4.96
C SER A 104 10.55 14.31 5.59
N LYS A 105 9.33 14.31 6.16
CA LYS A 105 8.69 15.45 6.79
C LYS A 105 8.35 15.14 8.24
N VAL A 106 8.40 16.16 9.11
CA VAL A 106 8.04 15.99 10.53
C VAL A 106 6.53 15.81 10.66
N ASN A 107 6.13 14.71 11.28
CA ASN A 107 4.72 14.51 11.65
C ASN A 107 4.40 15.30 12.92
N LEU A 108 3.53 16.31 12.77
CA LEU A 108 3.12 17.22 13.84
C LEU A 108 1.65 16.98 14.26
N VAL A 109 1.00 15.96 13.73
CA VAL A 109 -0.38 15.62 14.08
C VAL A 109 -0.47 15.26 15.56
N GLY A 110 -1.50 15.79 16.24
CA GLY A 110 -1.80 15.51 17.63
C GLY A 110 -0.89 16.20 18.66
N THR A 111 0.00 17.11 18.24
CA THR A 111 0.78 17.95 19.17
C THR A 111 -0.15 18.77 20.06
N LYS A 112 0.20 18.90 21.36
CA LYS A 112 -0.62 19.57 22.38
C LYS A 112 -0.09 20.95 22.78
N SER A 113 1.06 21.35 22.22
CA SER A 113 1.69 22.67 22.43
C SER A 113 2.67 23.01 21.31
N TYR A 114 3.03 24.28 21.19
CA TYR A 114 4.10 24.69 20.30
C TYR A 114 5.46 24.14 20.72
N ASP A 115 5.72 24.03 22.03
CA ASP A 115 6.95 23.41 22.54
C ASP A 115 7.09 21.93 22.07
N GLU A 116 5.97 21.20 21.99
CA GLU A 116 5.99 19.84 21.46
C GLU A 116 6.32 19.83 19.95
N VAL A 117 5.80 20.80 19.17
CA VAL A 117 6.16 20.99 17.75
C VAL A 117 7.66 21.21 17.62
N LEU A 118 8.22 22.12 18.40
CA LEU A 118 9.66 22.44 18.40
C LEU A 118 10.51 21.21 18.76
N SER A 119 10.13 20.48 19.81
CA SER A 119 10.83 19.24 20.21
C SER A 119 10.81 18.17 19.13
N ARG A 120 9.68 17.98 18.41
CA ARG A 120 9.62 17.03 17.28
C ARG A 120 10.51 17.48 16.11
N LEU A 121 10.56 18.79 15.83
CA LEU A 121 11.46 19.36 14.82
C LEU A 121 12.93 19.14 15.17
N GLU A 122 13.34 19.41 16.41
CA GLU A 122 14.71 19.16 16.87
C GLU A 122 15.10 17.68 16.77
N THR A 123 14.24 16.79 17.27
CA THR A 123 14.47 15.35 17.21
C THR A 123 14.65 14.87 15.76
N PHE A 124 13.77 15.32 14.86
CA PHE A 124 13.85 14.95 13.45
C PHE A 124 15.12 15.52 12.78
N ALA A 125 15.50 16.75 13.13
CA ALA A 125 16.68 17.41 12.59
C ALA A 125 17.99 16.67 12.90
N LEU A 126 18.07 15.95 14.04
CA LEU A 126 19.25 15.13 14.40
C LEU A 126 19.51 14.01 13.39
N SER A 127 18.44 13.40 12.86
CA SER A 127 18.52 12.31 11.88
C SER A 127 18.55 12.82 10.42
N ASN A 128 18.16 14.07 10.21
CA ASN A 128 18.05 14.71 8.91
C ASN A 128 18.72 16.10 8.96
N PRO A 129 20.06 16.18 8.98
CA PRO A 129 20.78 17.43 9.29
C PRO A 129 20.74 18.49 8.20
N ASP A 130 20.50 18.09 6.94
CA ASP A 130 20.65 18.95 5.77
C ASP A 130 19.32 19.41 5.16
N GLY A 131 19.39 20.45 4.32
CA GLY A 131 18.26 20.92 3.51
C GLY A 131 17.15 21.59 4.31
N TRP A 132 15.99 21.72 3.69
CA TRP A 132 14.78 22.26 4.31
C TRP A 132 14.23 21.33 5.38
N LEU A 133 13.82 21.92 6.50
CA LEU A 133 13.09 21.20 7.54
C LEU A 133 11.59 21.44 7.31
N THR A 134 10.90 20.44 6.82
CA THR A 134 9.47 20.53 6.51
C THR A 134 8.66 19.62 7.42
N GLY A 135 7.41 19.99 7.68
CA GLY A 135 6.50 19.21 8.51
C GLY A 135 5.04 19.55 8.22
N ARG A 136 4.13 18.73 8.77
CA ARG A 136 2.69 18.95 8.63
C ARG A 136 1.94 18.42 9.85
N GLY A 137 0.82 19.08 10.17
CA GLY A 137 -0.17 18.52 11.07
C GLY A 137 -0.35 19.25 12.39
N TRP A 138 0.35 20.39 12.62
CA TRP A 138 0.09 21.19 13.80
C TRP A 138 -1.27 21.88 13.69
N ASP A 139 -1.94 22.05 14.84
CA ASP A 139 -3.17 22.84 14.98
C ASP A 139 -3.17 23.53 16.35
N GLN A 140 -3.10 24.86 16.34
CA GLN A 140 -3.14 25.63 17.59
C GLN A 140 -4.46 25.52 18.33
N ASN A 141 -5.54 25.09 17.65
CA ASN A 141 -6.84 24.87 18.30
C ASN A 141 -6.83 23.65 19.25
N ASP A 142 -5.87 22.73 19.06
CA ASP A 142 -5.66 21.57 19.94
C ASP A 142 -4.79 21.89 21.17
N TRP A 143 -4.25 23.12 21.24
CA TRP A 143 -3.33 23.57 22.31
C TRP A 143 -4.06 24.33 23.40
N GLN A 144 -3.43 24.45 24.57
CA GLN A 144 -3.99 25.25 25.66
C GLN A 144 -4.15 26.73 25.31
N THR A 145 -3.23 27.27 24.48
CA THR A 145 -3.30 28.62 23.93
C THR A 145 -3.64 28.51 22.46
N SER A 146 -4.86 28.86 22.07
CA SER A 146 -5.33 28.78 20.67
C SER A 146 -4.81 29.94 19.80
N THR A 147 -3.64 30.48 20.11
CA THR A 147 -2.98 31.54 19.33
C THR A 147 -2.02 30.94 18.30
N TYR A 148 -1.90 31.58 17.15
CA TYR A 148 -0.88 31.20 16.19
C TYR A 148 0.52 31.29 16.80
N PRO A 149 1.39 30.29 16.56
CA PRO A 149 2.81 30.38 16.91
C PRO A 149 3.52 31.42 16.08
N THR A 150 4.72 31.84 16.52
CA THR A 150 5.56 32.79 15.78
C THR A 150 6.85 32.15 15.30
N LEU A 151 7.54 32.82 14.38
CA LEU A 151 8.84 32.38 13.88
C LEU A 151 9.98 32.51 14.92
N THR A 152 9.75 33.22 16.04
CA THR A 152 10.81 33.58 17.00
C THR A 152 11.56 32.38 17.56
N GLU A 153 10.83 31.36 18.02
CA GLU A 153 11.42 30.15 18.58
C GLU A 153 12.06 29.28 17.49
N LEU A 154 11.47 29.27 16.29
CA LEU A 154 12.09 28.58 15.13
C LEU A 154 13.42 29.23 14.73
N ASP A 155 13.51 30.56 14.77
CA ASP A 155 14.75 31.28 14.47
C ASP A 155 15.84 31.05 15.51
N GLN A 156 15.45 30.84 16.79
CA GLN A 156 16.41 30.49 17.85
C GLN A 156 16.99 29.09 17.66
N LEU A 157 16.15 28.11 17.27
CA LEU A 157 16.58 26.72 17.08
C LEU A 157 17.25 26.51 15.73
N PHE A 158 16.76 27.17 14.69
CA PHE A 158 17.18 26.98 13.29
C PHE A 158 17.53 28.31 12.61
N PRO A 159 18.54 29.06 13.09
CA PRO A 159 18.80 30.42 12.61
C PRO A 159 19.22 30.53 11.14
N VAL A 160 19.77 29.46 10.58
CA VAL A 160 20.24 29.43 9.17
C VAL A 160 19.55 28.36 8.33
N ARG A 161 18.94 27.36 8.98
CA ARG A 161 18.24 26.29 8.29
C ARG A 161 16.81 26.71 7.98
N PRO A 162 16.34 26.64 6.71
CA PRO A 162 14.98 26.97 6.39
C PRO A 162 14.01 25.95 6.96
N VAL A 163 12.97 26.44 7.67
CA VAL A 163 11.90 25.65 8.28
C VAL A 163 10.57 26.09 7.71
N ALA A 164 9.73 25.14 7.28
CA ALA A 164 8.39 25.39 6.78
C ALA A 164 7.45 24.25 7.23
N ILE A 165 6.52 24.54 8.12
CA ILE A 165 5.60 23.55 8.68
C ILE A 165 4.14 23.91 8.42
N ARG A 166 3.42 23.01 7.74
CA ARG A 166 2.05 23.21 7.29
C ARG A 166 1.05 22.80 8.38
N ARG A 167 0.06 23.64 8.59
CA ARG A 167 -1.07 23.34 9.48
C ARG A 167 -1.88 22.15 8.95
N ILE A 168 -2.62 21.50 9.83
CA ILE A 168 -3.36 20.28 9.51
C ILE A 168 -4.39 20.47 8.38
N ASP A 169 -5.06 21.61 8.34
CA ASP A 169 -6.04 21.98 7.31
C ASP A 169 -5.42 22.29 5.93
N GLY A 170 -4.09 22.47 5.91
CA GLY A 170 -3.36 22.78 4.68
C GLY A 170 -3.44 24.24 4.21
N HIS A 171 -4.16 25.11 4.89
CA HIS A 171 -4.34 26.52 4.51
C HIS A 171 -3.31 27.46 5.13
N ALA A 172 -2.77 27.14 6.30
CA ALA A 172 -1.74 27.93 6.95
C ALA A 172 -0.38 27.22 6.97
N LEU A 173 0.69 28.01 6.90
CA LEU A 173 2.08 27.59 6.98
C LEU A 173 2.81 28.47 7.98
N LEU A 174 3.60 27.88 8.88
CA LEU A 174 4.56 28.63 9.70
C LEU A 174 5.96 28.43 9.10
N ALA A 175 6.66 29.53 8.85
CA ALA A 175 8.01 29.55 8.31
C ALA A 175 8.93 30.41 9.17
N ASN A 176 10.20 30.02 9.29
CA ASN A 176 11.22 30.82 9.96
C ASN A 176 11.82 31.90 9.03
N SER A 177 12.61 32.80 9.59
CA SER A 177 13.24 33.90 8.84
C SER A 177 14.14 33.42 7.71
N ALA A 178 14.83 32.29 7.87
CA ALA A 178 15.67 31.70 6.83
C ALA A 178 14.83 31.27 5.62
N ALA A 179 13.68 30.63 5.85
CA ALA A 179 12.74 30.22 4.79
C ALA A 179 12.12 31.44 4.08
N LEU A 180 11.66 32.44 4.83
CA LEU A 180 11.10 33.68 4.27
C LEU A 180 12.11 34.40 3.39
N LYS A 181 13.37 34.48 3.82
CA LYS A 181 14.45 35.10 3.06
C LYS A 181 14.73 34.39 1.73
N ILE A 182 14.79 33.03 1.73
CA ILE A 182 14.97 32.24 0.50
C ILE A 182 13.81 32.46 -0.47
N ALA A 183 12.60 32.58 0.04
CA ALA A 183 11.40 32.85 -0.75
C ALA A 183 11.28 34.32 -1.19
N GLY A 184 12.16 35.25 -0.72
CA GLY A 184 12.05 36.69 -1.00
C GLY A 184 10.84 37.34 -0.34
N LEU A 185 10.36 36.77 0.78
CA LEU A 185 9.15 37.18 1.49
C LEU A 185 9.42 38.05 2.74
N ASP A 186 10.66 38.29 3.06
CA ASP A 186 11.09 39.08 4.22
C ASP A 186 10.56 40.53 4.22
N ASN A 187 10.18 41.07 3.05
CA ASN A 187 9.65 42.41 2.88
C ASN A 187 8.31 42.48 2.14
N VAL A 188 7.70 41.36 1.77
CA VAL A 188 6.41 41.34 1.04
C VAL A 188 5.26 41.32 2.05
N ARG A 189 4.26 42.19 1.81
CA ARG A 189 3.12 42.38 2.72
C ARG A 189 1.75 42.17 2.08
N TYR A 190 1.69 41.88 0.81
CA TYR A 190 0.45 41.73 0.08
C TYR A 190 0.51 40.56 -0.90
N PHE A 191 -0.50 39.71 -0.83
CA PHE A 191 -0.74 38.63 -1.77
C PHE A 191 -2.18 38.69 -2.29
N SER A 192 -2.36 38.55 -3.60
CA SER A 192 -3.70 38.33 -4.13
C SER A 192 -4.16 36.92 -3.77
N GLY A 193 -5.22 36.81 -2.96
CA GLY A 193 -5.78 35.51 -2.50
C GLY A 193 -5.05 34.88 -1.34
N GLY A 194 -4.22 35.59 -0.58
CA GLY A 194 -3.52 35.11 0.61
C GLY A 194 -3.02 36.23 1.50
N GLU A 195 -2.49 35.86 2.67
CA GLU A 195 -2.03 36.80 3.69
C GLU A 195 -0.75 36.32 4.36
N MET A 196 0.14 37.21 4.75
CA MET A 196 1.23 36.99 5.68
C MET A 196 0.97 37.81 6.94
N LEU A 197 0.80 37.13 8.07
CA LEU A 197 0.51 37.79 9.33
C LEU A 197 1.74 38.52 9.89
N SER A 198 1.49 39.63 10.57
CA SER A 198 2.53 40.44 11.20
C SER A 198 2.37 40.46 12.71
N LEU A 199 3.49 40.63 13.42
CA LEU A 199 3.53 40.95 14.85
C LEU A 199 3.08 42.41 15.10
N GLU A 200 2.91 42.75 16.38
CA GLU A 200 2.48 44.10 16.78
C GLU A 200 3.40 45.24 16.29
N ASP A 201 4.70 44.96 16.16
CA ASP A 201 5.72 45.88 15.64
C ASP A 201 5.73 45.97 14.10
N GLY A 202 4.88 45.18 13.43
CA GLY A 202 4.76 45.15 11.98
C GLY A 202 5.78 44.23 11.29
N THR A 203 6.61 43.50 12.03
CA THR A 203 7.48 42.46 11.45
C THR A 203 6.69 41.19 11.10
N PRO A 204 7.16 40.34 10.16
CA PRO A 204 6.50 39.07 9.85
C PRO A 204 6.39 38.15 11.08
N SER A 205 5.22 37.59 11.30
CA SER A 205 5.01 36.58 12.37
C SER A 205 5.53 35.20 11.97
N GLY A 206 5.79 34.97 10.68
CA GLY A 206 6.10 33.66 10.09
C GLY A 206 4.88 32.90 9.59
N ILE A 207 3.67 33.34 9.91
CA ILE A 207 2.43 32.69 9.43
C ILE A 207 2.07 33.22 8.05
N LEU A 208 1.94 32.28 7.09
CA LEU A 208 1.46 32.52 5.74
C LEU A 208 0.14 31.75 5.54
N ILE A 209 -0.82 32.37 4.88
CA ILE A 209 -2.16 31.83 4.65
C ILE A 209 -2.44 31.77 3.14
N ASP A 210 -3.05 30.67 2.68
CA ASP A 210 -3.51 30.43 1.31
C ASP A 210 -2.42 30.72 0.24
N ALA A 211 -2.62 31.69 -0.66
CA ALA A 211 -1.69 31.99 -1.75
C ALA A 211 -0.29 32.35 -1.28
N ALA A 212 -0.13 32.93 -0.08
CA ALA A 212 1.18 33.22 0.49
C ALA A 212 1.89 31.93 0.92
N ALA A 213 1.17 30.97 1.51
CA ALA A 213 1.69 29.65 1.84
C ALA A 213 2.11 28.89 0.58
N GLU A 214 1.25 28.85 -0.44
CA GLU A 214 1.54 28.19 -1.70
C GLU A 214 2.73 28.83 -2.45
N TYR A 215 2.95 30.14 -2.32
CA TYR A 215 4.12 30.79 -2.88
C TYR A 215 5.41 30.30 -2.25
N LEU A 216 5.48 30.18 -0.92
CA LEU A 216 6.65 29.67 -0.23
C LEU A 216 6.87 28.19 -0.56
N LEU A 217 5.81 27.37 -0.59
CA LEU A 217 5.92 25.96 -0.89
C LEU A 217 6.55 25.66 -2.25
N LYS A 218 6.32 26.53 -3.25
CA LYS A 218 6.93 26.41 -4.60
C LYS A 218 8.43 26.66 -4.62
N VAL A 219 8.99 27.28 -3.58
CA VAL A 219 10.42 27.57 -3.46
C VAL A 219 11.17 26.41 -2.79
N ILE A 220 10.44 25.54 -2.07
CA ILE A 220 11.04 24.34 -1.49
C ILE A 220 11.45 23.41 -2.64
N PRO A 221 12.73 23.00 -2.71
CA PRO A 221 13.17 22.10 -3.77
C PRO A 221 12.38 20.80 -3.80
N GLU A 222 12.02 20.34 -4.98
CA GLU A 222 11.49 18.98 -5.14
C GLU A 222 12.56 17.95 -4.74
N PRO A 223 12.17 16.82 -4.13
CA PRO A 223 13.10 15.76 -3.75
C PRO A 223 13.86 15.24 -4.97
N ASP A 224 15.18 15.22 -4.89
CA ASP A 224 16.02 14.61 -5.91
C ASP A 224 16.05 13.07 -5.78
N ASP A 225 16.72 12.39 -6.71
CA ASP A 225 16.83 10.93 -6.72
C ASP A 225 17.51 10.39 -5.46
N ALA A 226 18.43 11.13 -4.85
CA ALA A 226 19.09 10.71 -3.61
C ALA A 226 18.13 10.81 -2.42
N ASP A 227 17.30 11.86 -2.36
CA ASP A 227 16.25 12.01 -1.37
C ASP A 227 15.20 10.90 -1.48
N LYS A 228 14.73 10.65 -2.71
CA LYS A 228 13.78 9.58 -2.98
C LYS A 228 14.32 8.20 -2.58
N ARG A 229 15.59 7.90 -2.89
CA ARG A 229 16.26 6.66 -2.49
C ARG A 229 16.26 6.49 -0.97
N ARG A 230 16.73 7.51 -0.23
CA ARG A 230 16.74 7.46 1.24
C ARG A 230 15.35 7.24 1.82
N ALA A 231 14.36 7.97 1.30
CA ALA A 231 12.98 7.87 1.74
C ALA A 231 12.39 6.46 1.50
N MET A 232 12.60 5.89 0.32
CA MET A 232 12.11 4.55 -0.03
C MET A 232 12.74 3.44 0.80
N ILE A 233 14.01 3.55 1.17
CA ILE A 233 14.69 2.58 2.06
C ILE A 233 14.03 2.58 3.46
N ILE A 234 13.69 3.76 3.99
CA ILE A 234 13.00 3.88 5.28
C ILE A 234 11.57 3.32 5.16
N ALA A 235 10.86 3.68 4.08
CA ALA A 235 9.51 3.20 3.84
C ALA A 235 9.45 1.67 3.74
N GLU A 236 10.36 1.06 2.99
CA GLU A 236 10.46 -0.40 2.86
C GLU A 236 10.57 -1.09 4.22
N LYS A 237 11.41 -0.57 5.12
CA LYS A 237 11.57 -1.10 6.47
C LYS A 237 10.24 -1.09 7.23
N ASN A 238 9.50 0.02 7.18
CA ASN A 238 8.20 0.15 7.83
C ASN A 238 7.19 -0.86 7.26
N LEU A 239 7.19 -1.07 5.94
CA LEU A 239 6.32 -2.04 5.29
C LEU A 239 6.65 -3.48 5.71
N PHE A 240 7.93 -3.83 5.84
CA PHE A 240 8.33 -5.15 6.33
C PHE A 240 7.94 -5.37 7.80
N GLU A 241 7.97 -4.33 8.63
CA GLU A 241 7.48 -4.39 10.02
C GLU A 241 5.98 -4.70 10.10
N CYS A 242 5.20 -4.31 9.07
CA CYS A 242 3.78 -4.62 8.94
C CYS A 242 3.48 -5.92 8.19
N GLY A 243 4.51 -6.68 7.73
CA GLY A 243 4.30 -7.95 7.02
C GLY A 243 4.02 -7.82 5.52
N LEU A 244 4.11 -6.62 4.95
CA LEU A 244 3.96 -6.38 3.52
C LEU A 244 5.24 -6.85 2.79
N THR A 245 5.09 -7.66 1.75
CA THR A 245 6.17 -8.14 0.89
C THR A 245 6.08 -7.60 -0.52
N SER A 246 4.91 -7.09 -0.88
CA SER A 246 4.64 -6.48 -2.18
C SER A 246 3.68 -5.30 -2.03
N VAL A 247 3.85 -4.29 -2.86
CA VAL A 247 3.03 -3.08 -2.88
C VAL A 247 2.81 -2.60 -4.30
N VAL A 248 1.60 -2.12 -4.57
CA VAL A 248 1.31 -1.34 -5.78
C VAL A 248 1.70 0.11 -5.53
N ASP A 249 2.35 0.75 -6.50
CA ASP A 249 2.59 2.20 -6.47
C ASP A 249 1.86 2.86 -7.65
N ALA A 250 0.76 3.53 -7.35
CA ALA A 250 -0.17 4.03 -8.35
C ALA A 250 0.17 5.46 -8.80
N GLY A 251 0.37 5.63 -10.12
CA GLY A 251 0.52 6.96 -10.72
C GLY A 251 1.94 7.51 -10.78
N LEU A 252 2.94 6.64 -10.87
CA LEU A 252 4.35 7.01 -10.99
C LEU A 252 4.68 7.59 -12.37
N ASN A 253 5.61 8.54 -12.42
CA ASN A 253 6.23 8.89 -13.69
C ASN A 253 7.32 7.86 -14.07
N VAL A 254 7.66 7.82 -15.35
CA VAL A 254 8.65 6.87 -15.90
C VAL A 254 10.03 7.02 -15.25
N ALA A 255 10.43 8.24 -14.86
CA ALA A 255 11.72 8.47 -14.21
C ALA A 255 11.76 7.80 -12.83
N ASP A 256 10.69 7.91 -12.04
CA ASP A 256 10.58 7.28 -10.72
C ASP A 256 10.54 5.74 -10.84
N ILE A 257 9.84 5.20 -11.86
CA ILE A 257 9.85 3.74 -12.12
C ILE A 257 11.27 3.25 -12.43
N ARG A 258 12.04 4.00 -13.23
CA ARG A 258 13.44 3.69 -13.52
C ARG A 258 14.34 3.81 -12.29
N LEU A 259 14.06 4.76 -11.41
CA LEU A 259 14.77 4.91 -10.13
C LEU A 259 14.56 3.67 -9.27
N ILE A 260 13.32 3.21 -9.11
CA ILE A 260 12.97 1.98 -8.39
C ILE A 260 13.70 0.76 -9.00
N ASP A 261 13.66 0.59 -10.33
CA ASP A 261 14.38 -0.49 -11.02
C ASP A 261 15.89 -0.46 -10.74
N SER A 262 16.48 0.75 -10.73
CA SER A 262 17.89 0.92 -10.38
C SER A 262 18.20 0.53 -8.93
N MET A 263 17.28 0.80 -8.00
CA MET A 263 17.43 0.42 -6.59
C MET A 263 17.27 -1.09 -6.37
N HIS A 264 16.40 -1.74 -7.10
CA HIS A 264 16.31 -3.21 -7.12
C HIS A 264 17.60 -3.84 -7.66
N LYS A 265 18.18 -3.29 -8.72
CA LYS A 265 19.45 -3.76 -9.33
C LYS A 265 20.65 -3.56 -8.42
N SER A 266 20.70 -2.45 -7.66
CA SER A 266 21.77 -2.21 -6.68
C SER A 266 21.57 -3.02 -5.39
N GLY A 267 20.37 -3.55 -5.14
CA GLY A 267 20.03 -4.25 -3.90
C GLY A 267 19.64 -3.32 -2.75
N ASP A 268 19.40 -2.03 -3.03
CA ASP A 268 18.95 -1.03 -2.06
C ASP A 268 17.48 -1.24 -1.66
N LEU A 269 16.68 -1.83 -2.57
CA LEU A 269 15.31 -2.26 -2.30
C LEU A 269 15.16 -3.76 -2.55
N SER A 270 14.33 -4.39 -1.76
CA SER A 270 13.99 -5.81 -1.85
C SER A 270 12.49 -6.11 -1.90
N ILE A 271 11.64 -5.17 -1.48
CA ILE A 271 10.18 -5.26 -1.60
C ILE A 271 9.78 -5.35 -3.08
N ARG A 272 8.74 -6.13 -3.38
CA ARG A 272 8.22 -6.18 -4.75
C ARG A 272 7.31 -5.00 -5.00
N ILE A 273 7.49 -4.36 -6.15
CA ILE A 273 6.72 -3.17 -6.53
C ILE A 273 6.00 -3.44 -7.85
N VAL A 274 4.70 -3.19 -7.86
CA VAL A 274 3.90 -3.09 -9.07
C VAL A 274 3.69 -1.61 -9.35
N ALA A 275 4.43 -1.08 -10.30
CA ALA A 275 4.38 0.32 -10.67
C ALA A 275 3.31 0.56 -11.73
N MET A 276 2.31 1.37 -11.41
CA MET A 276 1.35 1.87 -12.39
C MET A 276 1.82 3.23 -12.88
N ALA A 277 2.16 3.31 -14.17
CA ALA A 277 2.58 4.57 -14.77
C ALA A 277 1.43 5.58 -14.79
N SER A 278 1.71 6.85 -14.52
CA SER A 278 0.71 7.92 -14.62
C SER A 278 0.20 8.08 -16.05
N GLY A 279 -1.12 8.06 -16.21
CA GLY A 279 -1.83 8.26 -17.48
C GLY A 279 -1.92 9.73 -17.91
N THR A 280 -1.09 10.62 -17.35
CA THR A 280 -1.04 12.04 -17.72
C THR A 280 0.04 12.31 -18.76
N TYR A 281 -0.21 13.26 -19.70
CA TYR A 281 0.82 13.70 -20.63
C TYR A 281 1.81 14.67 -19.96
N PRO A 282 3.11 14.62 -20.32
CA PRO A 282 3.76 13.80 -21.35
C PRO A 282 4.18 12.39 -20.86
N ASN A 283 3.89 12.00 -19.63
CA ASN A 283 4.32 10.72 -19.05
C ASN A 283 3.72 9.53 -19.82
N LEU A 284 2.45 9.65 -20.23
CA LEU A 284 1.73 8.60 -20.96
C LEU A 284 2.43 8.26 -22.30
N ASP A 285 2.88 9.27 -23.06
CA ASP A 285 3.65 9.05 -24.29
C ASP A 285 4.96 8.31 -24.02
N SER A 286 5.65 8.69 -22.95
CA SER A 286 6.90 8.02 -22.55
C SER A 286 6.64 6.57 -22.17
N THR A 287 5.53 6.29 -21.48
CA THR A 287 5.11 4.94 -21.08
C THR A 287 4.84 4.07 -22.30
N PHE A 288 4.07 4.54 -23.25
CA PHE A 288 3.77 3.81 -24.49
C PHE A 288 5.03 3.55 -25.33
N ASN A 289 5.94 4.52 -25.40
CA ASN A 289 7.17 4.36 -26.16
C ASN A 289 8.15 3.32 -25.58
N ILE A 290 8.10 3.10 -24.25
CA ILE A 290 8.93 2.10 -23.57
C ILE A 290 8.27 0.72 -23.65
N GLY A 291 6.94 0.66 -23.60
CA GLY A 291 6.18 -0.59 -23.49
C GLY A 291 6.15 -1.17 -22.07
N PRO A 292 5.34 -2.21 -21.84
CA PRO A 292 5.30 -2.91 -20.56
C PRO A 292 6.59 -3.70 -20.32
N TRP A 293 7.12 -3.66 -19.09
CA TRP A 293 8.27 -4.47 -18.70
C TRP A 293 8.17 -5.00 -17.29
N ARG A 294 8.89 -6.10 -17.01
CA ARG A 294 9.03 -6.66 -15.68
C ARG A 294 10.42 -7.21 -15.39
N THR A 295 10.73 -7.26 -14.11
CA THR A 295 11.87 -7.97 -13.55
C THR A 295 11.37 -8.91 -12.42
N ASP A 296 12.27 -9.55 -11.70
CA ASP A 296 11.87 -10.39 -10.55
C ASP A 296 11.18 -9.60 -9.42
N ARG A 297 11.38 -8.28 -9.35
CA ARG A 297 10.89 -7.44 -8.24
C ARG A 297 10.06 -6.24 -8.67
N LEU A 298 10.08 -5.87 -9.93
CA LEU A 298 9.33 -4.76 -10.50
C LEU A 298 8.44 -5.23 -11.62
N ILE A 299 7.17 -4.85 -11.57
CA ILE A 299 6.20 -5.00 -12.65
C ILE A 299 5.76 -3.60 -13.07
N ALA A 300 6.03 -3.20 -14.30
CA ALA A 300 5.65 -1.91 -14.87
C ALA A 300 4.83 -2.14 -16.15
N GLU A 301 3.66 -2.75 -15.98
CA GLU A 301 2.77 -3.21 -17.05
C GLU A 301 1.39 -2.56 -16.94
N SER A 302 1.24 -1.52 -16.08
CA SER A 302 -0.04 -0.91 -15.79
C SER A 302 0.01 0.60 -15.93
N ILE A 303 -1.13 1.19 -16.35
CA ILE A 303 -1.32 2.65 -16.47
C ILE A 303 -2.45 3.07 -15.54
N LYS A 304 -2.21 4.09 -14.68
CA LYS A 304 -3.18 4.66 -13.74
C LYS A 304 -3.78 5.94 -14.31
N PHE A 305 -5.10 5.97 -14.44
CA PHE A 305 -5.90 7.15 -14.75
C PHE A 305 -6.73 7.59 -13.54
N TYR A 306 -7.19 8.84 -13.57
CA TYR A 306 -8.11 9.42 -12.62
C TYR A 306 -9.32 9.96 -13.37
N MET A 307 -10.51 9.39 -13.13
CA MET A 307 -11.73 9.82 -13.82
C MET A 307 -12.45 10.92 -13.04
N ASP A 308 -12.35 10.93 -11.71
CA ASP A 308 -12.95 11.94 -10.83
C ASP A 308 -12.09 12.18 -9.58
N GLY A 309 -12.60 12.97 -8.63
CA GLY A 309 -11.96 13.27 -7.37
C GLY A 309 -12.60 12.53 -6.18
N SER A 310 -12.26 12.98 -4.94
CA SER A 310 -12.69 12.30 -3.71
C SER A 310 -14.13 12.68 -3.29
N LEU A 311 -14.80 11.77 -2.56
CA LEU A 311 -16.16 11.97 -2.05
C LEU A 311 -16.20 13.06 -0.96
N GLY A 312 -15.23 13.07 -0.05
CA GLY A 312 -15.16 13.99 1.08
C GLY A 312 -15.11 15.44 0.67
N SER A 313 -14.29 15.78 -0.32
CA SER A 313 -14.17 17.14 -0.88
C SER A 313 -15.26 17.49 -1.91
N ARG A 314 -16.18 16.59 -2.18
CA ARG A 314 -17.20 16.67 -3.23
C ARG A 314 -16.62 16.77 -4.65
N GLY A 315 -15.46 16.16 -4.86
CA GLY A 315 -14.81 16.00 -6.17
C GLY A 315 -15.27 14.76 -6.94
N ALA A 316 -15.87 13.79 -6.27
CA ALA A 316 -16.41 12.59 -6.90
C ALA A 316 -17.58 12.94 -7.83
N ALA A 317 -17.56 12.43 -9.06
CA ALA A 317 -18.60 12.69 -10.05
C ALA A 317 -19.83 11.81 -9.78
N LEU A 318 -20.92 12.44 -9.39
CA LEU A 318 -22.18 11.78 -9.08
C LEU A 318 -23.22 12.00 -10.18
N VAL A 319 -24.09 11.01 -10.39
CA VAL A 319 -25.24 11.11 -11.31
C VAL A 319 -26.24 12.15 -10.77
N GLU A 320 -26.53 12.10 -9.46
CA GLU A 320 -27.39 13.07 -8.80
C GLU A 320 -26.57 14.00 -7.89
N PRO A 321 -27.01 15.25 -7.65
CA PRO A 321 -26.31 16.19 -6.80
C PRO A 321 -25.99 15.64 -5.41
N TYR A 322 -24.92 16.15 -4.79
CA TYR A 322 -24.61 15.89 -3.38
C TYR A 322 -25.77 16.28 -2.48
N SER A 323 -26.09 15.44 -1.49
CA SER A 323 -27.24 15.68 -0.60
C SER A 323 -27.06 16.92 0.29
N ASP A 324 -25.84 17.28 0.59
CA ASP A 324 -25.46 18.48 1.35
C ASP A 324 -25.04 19.67 0.45
N ARG A 325 -25.14 19.51 -0.88
CA ARG A 325 -24.88 20.58 -1.88
C ARG A 325 -25.70 20.32 -3.15
N LEU A 326 -26.97 20.68 -3.11
CA LEU A 326 -27.99 20.29 -4.09
C LEU A 326 -27.79 20.76 -5.54
N GLU A 327 -26.85 21.66 -5.80
CA GLU A 327 -26.53 22.15 -7.16
C GLU A 327 -25.19 21.62 -7.68
N HIS A 328 -24.60 20.63 -6.99
CA HIS A 328 -23.24 20.17 -7.29
C HIS A 328 -23.18 18.65 -7.49
N THR A 329 -22.71 18.23 -8.68
CA THR A 329 -22.47 16.81 -9.03
C THR A 329 -21.01 16.50 -9.25
N SER A 330 -20.11 17.52 -9.29
CA SER A 330 -18.76 17.46 -9.83
C SER A 330 -18.73 17.10 -11.34
N PHE A 331 -17.57 16.71 -11.85
CA PHE A 331 -17.36 16.44 -13.28
C PHE A 331 -16.30 15.34 -13.48
N LEU A 332 -16.31 14.73 -14.67
CA LEU A 332 -15.28 13.80 -15.10
C LEU A 332 -14.03 14.57 -15.54
N PHE A 333 -12.84 14.11 -15.14
CA PHE A 333 -11.57 14.80 -15.38
C PHE A 333 -11.04 14.59 -16.80
N LEU A 334 -11.37 13.47 -17.43
CA LEU A 334 -10.82 13.09 -18.72
C LEU A 334 -11.83 13.33 -19.84
N ASP A 335 -11.34 13.91 -20.95
CA ASP A 335 -12.11 13.94 -22.19
C ASP A 335 -12.34 12.52 -22.71
N SER A 336 -13.56 12.25 -23.15
CA SER A 336 -13.97 10.91 -23.60
C SER A 336 -13.16 10.41 -24.79
N THR A 337 -12.81 11.28 -25.73
CA THR A 337 -12.07 10.92 -26.95
C THR A 337 -10.62 10.57 -26.63
N ASP A 338 -9.94 11.42 -25.85
CA ASP A 338 -8.55 11.21 -25.46
C ASP A 338 -8.41 9.97 -24.59
N TYR A 339 -9.34 9.78 -23.65
CA TYR A 339 -9.35 8.60 -22.79
C TYR A 339 -9.59 7.31 -23.59
N CYS A 340 -10.58 7.28 -24.49
CA CYS A 340 -10.83 6.11 -25.35
C CYS A 340 -9.63 5.77 -26.24
N ASN A 341 -8.96 6.77 -26.82
CA ASN A 341 -7.75 6.56 -27.61
C ASN A 341 -6.62 5.96 -26.76
N ALA A 342 -6.43 6.45 -25.52
CA ALA A 342 -5.45 5.89 -24.60
C ALA A 342 -5.79 4.44 -24.22
N LEU A 343 -7.06 4.12 -23.99
CA LEU A 343 -7.50 2.75 -23.68
C LEU A 343 -7.26 1.79 -24.84
N LEU A 344 -7.59 2.19 -26.08
CA LEU A 344 -7.37 1.38 -27.29
C LEU A 344 -5.87 1.07 -27.44
N ARG A 345 -5.01 2.09 -27.31
CA ARG A 345 -3.57 1.92 -27.38
C ARG A 345 -3.05 1.05 -26.26
N ALA A 346 -3.49 1.25 -25.00
CA ALA A 346 -3.10 0.41 -23.87
C ALA A 346 -3.47 -1.07 -24.11
N ASN A 347 -4.65 -1.33 -24.69
CA ASN A 347 -5.08 -2.68 -25.04
C ASN A 347 -4.21 -3.30 -26.14
N GLU A 348 -3.88 -2.53 -27.19
CA GLU A 348 -3.00 -2.96 -28.29
C GLU A 348 -1.58 -3.25 -27.80
N ASP A 349 -1.02 -2.36 -27.00
CA ASP A 349 0.35 -2.47 -26.48
C ASP A 349 0.48 -3.45 -25.30
N GLY A 350 -0.63 -4.04 -24.82
CA GLY A 350 -0.63 -5.07 -23.77
C GLY A 350 -0.56 -4.55 -22.34
N PHE A 351 -0.85 -3.26 -22.13
CA PHE A 351 -0.94 -2.69 -20.78
C PHE A 351 -2.24 -3.08 -20.07
N GLN A 352 -2.14 -3.30 -18.77
CA GLN A 352 -3.27 -3.24 -17.87
C GLN A 352 -3.65 -1.77 -17.66
N VAL A 353 -4.93 -1.48 -17.52
CA VAL A 353 -5.42 -0.15 -17.14
C VAL A 353 -6.08 -0.20 -15.76
N ALA A 354 -5.75 0.76 -14.92
CA ALA A 354 -6.35 0.99 -13.62
C ALA A 354 -6.88 2.43 -13.56
N THR A 355 -8.18 2.59 -13.33
CA THR A 355 -8.80 3.92 -13.30
C THR A 355 -9.45 4.20 -11.95
N HIS A 356 -9.05 5.30 -11.32
CA HIS A 356 -9.70 5.81 -10.11
C HIS A 356 -11.12 6.27 -10.44
N CYS A 357 -12.10 5.67 -9.77
CA CYS A 357 -13.51 6.04 -9.85
C CYS A 357 -14.13 5.97 -8.46
N ILE A 358 -14.51 7.13 -7.93
CA ILE A 358 -15.19 7.23 -6.64
C ILE A 358 -16.68 7.40 -6.82
N GLY A 359 -17.12 8.36 -7.63
CA GLY A 359 -18.54 8.61 -7.89
C GLY A 359 -19.19 7.60 -8.81
N ASP A 360 -20.52 7.46 -8.69
CA ASP A 360 -21.31 6.54 -9.50
C ASP A 360 -21.32 6.93 -10.98
N ALA A 361 -21.26 8.23 -11.32
CA ALA A 361 -21.13 8.66 -12.71
C ALA A 361 -19.75 8.30 -13.31
N ALA A 362 -18.67 8.39 -12.52
CA ALA A 362 -17.35 7.98 -12.97
C ALA A 362 -17.27 6.46 -13.16
N ASN A 363 -17.76 5.68 -12.20
CA ASN A 363 -17.84 4.21 -12.30
C ASN A 363 -18.63 3.78 -13.53
N HIS A 364 -19.84 4.33 -13.74
CA HIS A 364 -20.67 4.04 -14.91
C HIS A 364 -19.94 4.33 -16.22
N SER A 365 -19.32 5.50 -16.33
CA SER A 365 -18.63 5.93 -17.55
C SER A 365 -17.44 5.03 -17.87
N VAL A 366 -16.58 4.74 -16.90
CA VAL A 366 -15.39 3.89 -17.11
C VAL A 366 -15.77 2.46 -17.41
N LEU A 367 -16.78 1.89 -16.75
CA LEU A 367 -17.30 0.57 -17.07
C LEU A 367 -17.75 0.51 -18.55
N ASN A 368 -18.46 1.52 -19.04
CA ASN A 368 -18.88 1.58 -20.46
C ASN A 368 -17.67 1.66 -21.41
N TYR A 369 -16.68 2.50 -21.13
CA TYR A 369 -15.48 2.59 -21.96
C TYR A 369 -14.69 1.28 -21.99
N TYR A 370 -14.53 0.63 -20.83
CA TYR A 370 -13.86 -0.66 -20.75
C TYR A 370 -14.61 -1.73 -21.54
N HIS A 371 -15.94 -1.75 -21.47
CA HIS A 371 -16.75 -2.67 -22.27
C HIS A 371 -16.58 -2.47 -23.79
N GLN A 372 -16.50 -1.22 -24.25
CA GLN A 372 -16.28 -0.92 -25.65
C GLN A 372 -14.93 -1.43 -26.16
N VAL A 373 -13.89 -1.32 -25.34
CA VAL A 373 -12.52 -1.72 -25.72
C VAL A 373 -12.29 -3.22 -25.55
N LEU A 374 -12.76 -3.80 -24.42
CA LEU A 374 -12.49 -5.19 -24.07
C LEU A 374 -13.46 -6.18 -24.71
N GLY A 375 -14.67 -5.73 -25.04
CA GLY A 375 -15.69 -6.50 -25.77
C GLY A 375 -16.44 -7.54 -24.93
N GLY A 376 -15.81 -8.23 -23.99
CA GLY A 376 -16.40 -9.28 -23.18
C GLY A 376 -15.41 -9.88 -22.18
N VAL A 377 -15.72 -11.09 -21.68
CA VAL A 377 -14.86 -11.82 -20.74
C VAL A 377 -13.45 -11.98 -21.30
N ASN A 378 -12.43 -11.59 -20.52
CA ASN A 378 -11.05 -11.56 -20.96
C ASN A 378 -10.10 -11.72 -19.75
N ASP A 379 -8.76 -11.79 -19.98
CA ASP A 379 -7.72 -11.84 -18.96
C ASP A 379 -6.79 -10.60 -19.03
N ARG A 380 -7.32 -9.45 -19.40
CA ARG A 380 -6.59 -8.17 -19.37
C ARG A 380 -6.43 -7.62 -17.96
N ARG A 381 -7.26 -8.08 -17.03
CA ARG A 381 -7.26 -7.71 -15.62
C ARG A 381 -7.33 -6.20 -15.38
N TRP A 382 -8.05 -5.49 -16.25
CA TRP A 382 -8.26 -4.06 -16.08
C TRP A 382 -9.05 -3.79 -14.82
N ARG A 383 -8.73 -2.68 -14.15
CA ARG A 383 -9.18 -2.40 -12.81
C ARG A 383 -9.97 -1.09 -12.72
N ILE A 384 -10.95 -1.06 -11.84
CA ILE A 384 -11.49 0.16 -11.27
C ILE A 384 -10.98 0.26 -9.84
N GLU A 385 -10.19 1.30 -9.59
CA GLU A 385 -9.67 1.61 -8.28
C GLU A 385 -10.74 2.36 -7.47
N HIS A 386 -10.85 2.02 -6.22
CA HIS A 386 -11.83 2.44 -5.24
C HIS A 386 -13.21 1.83 -5.47
N ALA A 387 -13.83 1.94 -6.64
CA ALA A 387 -15.20 1.49 -6.90
C ALA A 387 -16.11 1.85 -5.72
N GLN A 388 -15.98 3.12 -5.22
CA GLN A 388 -16.44 3.48 -3.88
C GLN A 388 -17.95 3.68 -3.83
N VAL A 389 -18.54 4.37 -4.82
CA VAL A 389 -19.99 4.51 -5.00
C VAL A 389 -20.36 3.89 -6.34
N VAL A 390 -21.05 2.75 -6.32
CA VAL A 390 -21.43 2.01 -7.52
C VAL A 390 -22.94 1.83 -7.55
N ASN A 391 -23.57 2.29 -8.63
CA ASN A 391 -24.99 2.06 -8.82
C ASN A 391 -25.27 0.54 -8.86
N PRO A 392 -26.26 0.02 -8.12
CA PRO A 392 -26.66 -1.38 -8.20
C PRO A 392 -26.87 -1.90 -9.61
N ASP A 393 -27.40 -1.06 -10.50
CA ASP A 393 -27.68 -1.41 -11.89
C ASP A 393 -26.40 -1.58 -12.75
N ASP A 394 -25.22 -1.15 -12.26
CA ASP A 394 -23.95 -1.25 -12.96
C ASP A 394 -23.09 -2.44 -12.47
N LEU A 395 -23.43 -3.09 -11.37
CA LEU A 395 -22.61 -4.18 -10.79
C LEU A 395 -22.34 -5.32 -11.78
N TRP A 396 -23.33 -5.71 -12.59
CA TRP A 396 -23.17 -6.78 -13.58
C TRP A 396 -22.10 -6.47 -14.65
N MET A 397 -21.79 -5.19 -14.85
CA MET A 397 -20.80 -4.75 -15.82
C MET A 397 -19.39 -5.22 -15.46
N PHE A 398 -19.04 -5.31 -14.19
CA PHE A 398 -17.74 -5.85 -13.76
C PHE A 398 -17.53 -7.29 -14.26
N GLY A 399 -18.52 -8.17 -14.03
CA GLY A 399 -18.44 -9.57 -14.46
C GLY A 399 -18.43 -9.75 -15.98
N ARG A 400 -19.19 -8.93 -16.70
CA ARG A 400 -19.33 -9.04 -18.16
C ARG A 400 -18.01 -8.86 -18.93
N ALA A 401 -17.10 -8.03 -18.44
CA ALA A 401 -15.80 -7.77 -19.10
C ALA A 401 -14.61 -8.10 -18.16
N SER A 402 -14.82 -8.92 -17.14
CA SER A 402 -13.77 -9.34 -16.18
C SER A 402 -13.02 -8.15 -15.59
N ILE A 403 -13.73 -7.05 -15.29
CA ILE A 403 -13.16 -5.84 -14.70
C ILE A 403 -12.99 -6.06 -13.19
N ILE A 404 -11.81 -5.83 -12.67
CA ILE A 404 -11.48 -6.07 -11.27
C ILE A 404 -11.79 -4.82 -10.43
N PRO A 405 -12.74 -4.85 -9.47
CA PRO A 405 -12.86 -3.81 -8.47
C PRO A 405 -11.71 -3.95 -7.46
N SER A 406 -10.99 -2.87 -7.19
CA SER A 406 -9.88 -2.83 -6.24
C SER A 406 -10.19 -1.79 -5.17
N VAL A 407 -10.34 -2.24 -3.92
CA VAL A 407 -10.96 -1.43 -2.86
C VAL A 407 -10.07 -1.25 -1.65
N GLN A 408 -10.39 -0.21 -0.85
CA GLN A 408 -9.68 0.15 0.37
C GLN A 408 -10.67 0.06 1.55
N PRO A 409 -10.67 -1.05 2.30
CA PRO A 409 -11.64 -1.27 3.36
C PRO A 409 -11.64 -0.21 4.46
N THR A 410 -10.48 0.36 4.77
CA THR A 410 -10.33 1.44 5.76
C THR A 410 -11.10 2.70 5.38
N HIS A 411 -11.24 3.02 4.09
CA HIS A 411 -12.09 4.14 3.64
C HIS A 411 -13.54 4.03 4.13
N ALA A 412 -14.12 2.82 4.17
CA ALA A 412 -15.47 2.68 4.68
C ALA A 412 -15.60 3.07 6.16
N THR A 413 -14.57 2.80 6.96
CA THR A 413 -14.59 3.08 8.41
C THR A 413 -14.04 4.45 8.77
N SER A 414 -13.25 5.08 7.93
CA SER A 414 -12.82 6.48 8.07
C SER A 414 -13.88 7.45 7.55
N ASP A 415 -14.57 7.11 6.47
CA ASP A 415 -15.57 7.96 5.81
C ASP A 415 -16.97 7.90 6.45
N MET A 416 -17.28 6.85 7.23
CA MET A 416 -18.63 6.61 7.81
C MET A 416 -19.20 7.79 8.59
N TYR A 417 -18.34 8.66 9.11
CA TYR A 417 -18.72 9.82 9.92
C TYR A 417 -19.37 10.93 9.10
N TRP A 418 -19.08 11.01 7.81
CA TRP A 418 -19.54 12.09 6.93
C TRP A 418 -20.13 11.62 5.58
N ALA A 419 -19.82 10.41 5.12
CA ALA A 419 -20.26 9.93 3.81
C ALA A 419 -21.79 9.96 3.65
N GLY A 420 -22.54 9.70 4.73
CA GLY A 420 -24.01 9.79 4.76
C GLY A 420 -24.55 11.20 4.53
N GLU A 421 -23.80 12.25 4.90
CA GLU A 421 -24.17 13.64 4.59
C GLU A 421 -23.99 13.94 3.11
N ARG A 422 -22.91 13.43 2.49
CA ARG A 422 -22.61 13.61 1.07
C ARG A 422 -23.63 12.95 0.15
N LEU A 423 -23.98 11.69 0.45
CA LEU A 423 -24.81 10.84 -0.41
C LEU A 423 -26.29 10.82 -0.01
N GLY A 424 -26.62 11.17 1.22
CA GLY A 424 -27.97 11.05 1.76
C GLY A 424 -28.36 9.60 2.08
N LYS A 425 -29.50 9.43 2.75
CA LYS A 425 -29.94 8.13 3.34
C LYS A 425 -30.18 7.02 2.29
N SER A 426 -30.54 7.36 1.07
CA SER A 426 -30.80 6.37 0.02
C SER A 426 -29.52 5.91 -0.67
N ARG A 427 -28.66 6.85 -1.11
CA ARG A 427 -27.49 6.55 -1.93
C ARG A 427 -26.28 6.07 -1.13
N ILE A 428 -26.23 6.33 0.19
CA ILE A 428 -25.13 5.79 1.02
C ILE A 428 -25.05 4.25 0.94
N ARG A 429 -26.15 3.55 0.65
CA ARG A 429 -26.16 2.10 0.44
C ARG A 429 -25.51 1.65 -0.86
N HIS A 430 -25.21 2.58 -1.77
CA HIS A 430 -24.47 2.30 -3.02
C HIS A 430 -22.96 2.44 -2.82
N ALA A 431 -22.51 2.91 -1.65
CA ALA A 431 -21.09 3.07 -1.32
C ALA A 431 -20.55 1.86 -0.52
N TYR A 432 -19.25 1.60 -0.65
CA TYR A 432 -18.51 0.58 0.11
C TYR A 432 -19.10 -0.83 0.04
N ARG A 433 -19.62 -1.22 -1.14
CA ARG A 433 -20.36 -2.47 -1.41
C ARG A 433 -19.41 -3.64 -1.66
N TYR A 434 -18.53 -3.92 -0.72
CA TYR A 434 -17.46 -4.91 -0.92
C TYR A 434 -17.97 -6.33 -1.13
N GLY A 435 -19.02 -6.75 -0.40
CA GLY A 435 -19.65 -8.05 -0.61
C GLY A 435 -20.23 -8.20 -2.01
N ASP A 436 -20.98 -7.19 -2.47
CA ASP A 436 -21.57 -7.21 -3.81
C ASP A 436 -20.50 -7.17 -4.91
N LEU A 437 -19.48 -6.30 -4.77
CA LEU A 437 -18.38 -6.20 -5.72
C LEU A 437 -17.60 -7.52 -5.84
N MET A 438 -17.28 -8.16 -4.71
CA MET A 438 -16.63 -9.47 -4.71
C MET A 438 -17.45 -10.50 -5.49
N ASN A 439 -18.76 -10.49 -5.32
CA ASN A 439 -19.65 -11.45 -6.00
C ASN A 439 -19.72 -11.27 -7.51
N THR A 440 -19.27 -10.12 -8.06
CA THR A 440 -19.34 -9.86 -9.52
C THR A 440 -18.37 -10.70 -10.33
N ILE A 441 -17.15 -10.94 -9.80
CA ILE A 441 -16.09 -11.70 -10.48
C ILE A 441 -15.41 -12.75 -9.58
N GLY A 442 -15.82 -12.87 -8.32
CA GLY A 442 -15.32 -13.86 -7.37
C GLY A 442 -13.99 -13.49 -6.69
N ILE A 443 -13.45 -12.30 -6.93
CA ILE A 443 -12.25 -11.78 -6.28
C ILE A 443 -12.42 -10.31 -5.92
N LEU A 444 -11.72 -9.87 -4.86
CA LEU A 444 -11.68 -8.45 -4.45
C LEU A 444 -10.30 -8.14 -3.84
N PRO A 445 -9.35 -7.62 -4.61
CA PRO A 445 -8.05 -7.18 -4.07
C PRO A 445 -8.23 -5.99 -3.13
N LEU A 446 -7.49 -6.02 -2.02
CA LEU A 446 -7.56 -5.04 -0.95
C LEU A 446 -6.27 -4.23 -0.87
N GLY A 447 -6.37 -2.92 -0.74
CA GLY A 447 -5.25 -1.99 -0.55
C GLY A 447 -5.52 -1.00 0.56
N THR A 448 -4.51 -0.18 0.87
CA THR A 448 -4.59 0.87 1.90
C THR A 448 -4.82 2.26 1.31
N ASP A 449 -4.35 2.49 0.09
CA ASP A 449 -4.21 3.83 -0.50
C ASP A 449 -3.24 4.73 0.31
N MET A 450 -2.25 4.12 1.00
CA MET A 450 -1.26 4.90 1.78
C MET A 450 -0.59 5.96 0.90
N PRO A 451 -0.36 7.18 1.37
CA PRO A 451 -0.51 7.65 2.75
C PRO A 451 -1.89 8.25 3.09
N VAL A 452 -2.94 7.96 2.32
CA VAL A 452 -4.31 8.40 2.65
C VAL A 452 -4.76 7.68 3.91
N GLU A 453 -4.56 6.37 3.96
CA GLU A 453 -4.77 5.54 5.14
C GLU A 453 -3.43 5.01 5.71
N ASP A 454 -3.52 4.33 6.84
CA ASP A 454 -2.37 3.72 7.49
C ASP A 454 -1.83 2.52 6.70
N ILE A 455 -0.53 2.28 6.78
CA ILE A 455 0.17 1.19 6.08
C ILE A 455 -0.14 -0.21 6.62
N ASP A 456 -0.77 -0.32 7.82
CA ASP A 456 -0.94 -1.59 8.52
C ASP A 456 -2.05 -2.44 7.88
N PRO A 457 -1.71 -3.58 7.24
CA PRO A 457 -2.69 -4.46 6.61
C PRO A 457 -3.66 -5.11 7.61
N LEU A 458 -3.34 -5.16 8.90
CA LEU A 458 -4.28 -5.65 9.91
C LEU A 458 -5.47 -4.69 10.08
N LYS A 459 -5.28 -3.38 9.87
CA LYS A 459 -6.38 -2.40 9.84
C LYS A 459 -7.26 -2.62 8.62
N THR A 460 -6.67 -2.89 7.46
CA THR A 460 -7.40 -3.27 6.24
C THR A 460 -8.24 -4.53 6.46
N PHE A 461 -7.64 -5.58 7.05
CA PHE A 461 -8.35 -6.82 7.38
C PHE A 461 -9.50 -6.58 8.39
N TYR A 462 -9.24 -5.78 9.42
CA TYR A 462 -10.24 -5.45 10.44
C TYR A 462 -11.41 -4.66 9.85
N ALA A 463 -11.13 -3.62 9.07
CA ALA A 463 -12.15 -2.83 8.40
C ALA A 463 -12.96 -3.66 7.39
N ALA A 464 -12.33 -4.57 6.65
CA ALA A 464 -13.00 -5.44 5.70
C ALA A 464 -13.98 -6.41 6.37
N THR A 465 -13.61 -6.97 7.54
CA THR A 465 -14.32 -8.09 8.18
C THR A 465 -15.20 -7.68 9.35
N ILE A 466 -14.77 -6.70 10.15
CA ILE A 466 -15.47 -6.26 11.36
C ILE A 466 -16.23 -4.96 11.11
N ARG A 467 -15.83 -4.20 10.08
CA ARG A 467 -16.50 -2.96 9.66
C ARG A 467 -16.60 -1.92 10.78
N LYS A 468 -15.52 -1.80 11.56
CA LYS A 468 -15.36 -0.83 12.65
C LYS A 468 -14.05 -0.08 12.46
N ASP A 469 -13.98 1.12 13.01
CA ASP A 469 -12.71 1.81 13.13
C ASP A 469 -11.82 1.22 14.24
N VAL A 470 -10.61 1.75 14.39
CA VAL A 470 -9.62 1.27 15.38
C VAL A 470 -10.07 1.48 16.83
N THR A 471 -11.09 2.32 17.09
CA THR A 471 -11.69 2.52 18.42
C THR A 471 -12.81 1.54 18.74
N GLY A 472 -13.22 0.73 17.75
CA GLY A 472 -14.30 -0.23 17.84
C GLY A 472 -15.68 0.33 17.49
N TYR A 473 -15.76 1.55 16.93
CA TYR A 473 -17.02 2.18 16.53
C TYR A 473 -17.33 1.89 15.03
N PRO A 474 -18.61 1.75 14.65
CA PRO A 474 -19.79 1.66 15.52
C PRO A 474 -19.92 0.26 16.15
N GLU A 475 -20.57 0.15 17.31
CA GLU A 475 -20.68 -1.11 18.06
C GLU A 475 -21.23 -2.27 17.21
N SER A 476 -22.25 -1.99 16.38
CA SER A 476 -22.87 -2.97 15.47
C SER A 476 -22.05 -3.27 14.19
N GLY A 477 -20.98 -2.52 13.92
CA GLY A 477 -20.29 -2.50 12.61
C GLY A 477 -21.03 -1.65 11.57
N TYR A 478 -20.25 -1.07 10.64
CA TYR A 478 -20.78 -0.21 9.56
C TYR A 478 -21.10 -1.03 8.33
N MET A 479 -22.38 -1.05 7.89
CA MET A 479 -22.84 -1.77 6.69
C MET A 479 -22.36 -3.24 6.68
N MET A 480 -22.70 -4.00 7.73
CA MET A 480 -22.25 -5.38 7.94
C MET A 480 -22.72 -6.36 6.85
N ASP A 481 -23.80 -6.05 6.13
CA ASP A 481 -24.27 -6.80 4.96
C ASP A 481 -23.25 -6.77 3.79
N GLN A 482 -22.31 -5.83 3.82
CA GLN A 482 -21.23 -5.68 2.85
C GLN A 482 -19.86 -6.10 3.42
N ALA A 483 -19.80 -6.64 4.64
CA ALA A 483 -18.57 -7.16 5.22
C ALA A 483 -18.07 -8.40 4.46
N LEU A 484 -16.76 -8.54 4.34
CA LEU A 484 -16.16 -9.77 3.84
C LEU A 484 -16.04 -10.80 4.97
N ASP A 485 -16.16 -12.08 4.64
CA ASP A 485 -15.68 -13.10 5.54
C ASP A 485 -14.14 -13.07 5.65
N ARG A 486 -13.61 -13.67 6.71
CA ARG A 486 -12.17 -13.56 7.01
C ARG A 486 -11.28 -14.26 5.99
N SER A 487 -11.76 -15.36 5.40
CA SER A 487 -11.03 -16.04 4.31
C SER A 487 -10.93 -15.13 3.09
N SER A 488 -12.04 -14.53 2.68
CA SER A 488 -12.08 -13.61 1.55
C SER A 488 -11.18 -12.39 1.79
N ALA A 489 -11.19 -11.80 2.99
CA ALA A 489 -10.30 -10.70 3.33
C ALA A 489 -8.82 -11.11 3.28
N LEU A 490 -8.46 -12.29 3.79
CA LEU A 490 -7.09 -12.82 3.69
C LEU A 490 -6.68 -13.04 2.23
N LEU A 491 -7.54 -13.65 1.42
CA LEU A 491 -7.27 -13.84 -0.01
C LEU A 491 -7.16 -12.50 -0.75
N GLY A 492 -7.95 -11.50 -0.34
CA GLY A 492 -7.89 -10.12 -0.86
C GLY A 492 -6.54 -9.42 -0.61
N MET A 493 -5.88 -9.77 0.48
CA MET A 493 -4.55 -9.24 0.86
C MET A 493 -3.39 -10.13 0.38
N THR A 494 -3.67 -11.22 -0.34
CA THR A 494 -2.68 -12.20 -0.79
C THR A 494 -2.91 -12.54 -2.26
N ILE A 495 -3.50 -13.71 -2.56
CA ILE A 495 -3.59 -14.22 -3.94
C ILE A 495 -4.48 -13.37 -4.85
N TRP A 496 -5.57 -12.77 -4.37
CA TRP A 496 -6.41 -11.94 -5.23
C TRP A 496 -5.71 -10.64 -5.62
N SER A 497 -4.92 -10.05 -4.70
CA SER A 497 -4.04 -8.93 -5.02
C SER A 497 -2.96 -9.31 -6.02
N ALA A 498 -2.37 -10.51 -5.89
CA ALA A 498 -1.41 -11.01 -6.87
C ALA A 498 -2.06 -11.22 -8.26
N ILE A 499 -3.30 -11.75 -8.31
CA ILE A 499 -4.06 -11.88 -9.57
C ILE A 499 -4.28 -10.51 -10.20
N ALA A 500 -4.78 -9.54 -9.42
CA ALA A 500 -5.03 -8.19 -9.90
C ALA A 500 -3.75 -7.49 -10.43
N ASN A 501 -2.59 -7.90 -9.96
CA ASN A 501 -1.28 -7.34 -10.29
C ASN A 501 -0.52 -8.14 -11.37
N ASN A 502 -1.17 -9.10 -12.06
CA ASN A 502 -0.51 -10.01 -13.02
C ASN A 502 0.68 -10.78 -12.43
N ASN A 503 0.66 -11.08 -11.13
CA ASN A 503 1.79 -11.68 -10.40
C ASN A 503 1.45 -12.98 -9.64
N ASP A 504 0.27 -13.53 -9.85
CA ASP A 504 -0.26 -14.71 -9.16
C ASP A 504 0.53 -16.01 -9.42
N ARG A 505 1.30 -16.06 -10.50
CA ARG A 505 2.21 -17.18 -10.80
C ARG A 505 3.50 -17.14 -9.98
N GLU A 506 3.83 -16.00 -9.40
CA GLU A 506 5.10 -15.74 -8.72
C GLU A 506 4.93 -15.59 -7.20
N VAL A 507 3.82 -15.00 -6.74
CA VAL A 507 3.54 -14.67 -5.33
C VAL A 507 2.06 -14.83 -4.97
N GLY A 508 1.69 -14.50 -3.73
CA GLY A 508 0.31 -14.44 -3.24
C GLY A 508 -0.20 -15.75 -2.65
N SER A 509 0.50 -16.86 -2.84
CA SER A 509 0.23 -18.15 -2.18
C SER A 509 1.52 -18.89 -1.88
N ILE A 510 1.46 -19.85 -0.93
CA ILE A 510 2.60 -20.70 -0.58
C ILE A 510 2.52 -21.97 -1.41
N GLU A 511 3.18 -21.95 -2.57
CA GLU A 511 3.19 -23.05 -3.55
C GLU A 511 4.61 -23.30 -4.07
N VAL A 512 4.89 -24.57 -4.42
CA VAL A 512 6.18 -24.93 -5.02
C VAL A 512 6.38 -24.19 -6.34
N GLY A 513 7.56 -23.58 -6.49
CA GLY A 513 7.94 -22.76 -7.65
C GLY A 513 7.76 -21.26 -7.44
N LYS A 514 6.89 -20.82 -6.55
CA LYS A 514 6.71 -19.39 -6.22
C LYS A 514 7.83 -18.85 -5.34
N TRP A 515 7.97 -17.56 -5.32
CA TRP A 515 8.87 -16.89 -4.38
C TRP A 515 8.46 -17.18 -2.94
N ALA A 516 9.45 -17.40 -2.09
CA ALA A 516 9.24 -17.60 -0.66
C ALA A 516 9.04 -16.23 0.04
N ASP A 517 7.92 -15.59 -0.27
CA ASP A 517 7.45 -14.37 0.38
C ASP A 517 6.41 -14.77 1.44
N LEU A 518 6.77 -14.58 2.72
CA LEU A 518 6.01 -15.09 3.85
C LEU A 518 5.85 -14.02 4.94
N VAL A 519 4.72 -14.07 5.64
CA VAL A 519 4.52 -13.35 6.89
C VAL A 519 4.19 -14.32 8.01
N VAL A 520 4.84 -14.13 9.16
CA VAL A 520 4.68 -14.97 10.35
C VAL A 520 4.02 -14.15 11.45
N LEU A 521 2.89 -14.62 11.96
CA LEU A 521 2.08 -13.96 12.97
C LEU A 521 2.05 -14.73 14.27
N ASP A 522 1.81 -14.03 15.40
CA ASP A 522 1.63 -14.65 16.71
C ASP A 522 0.24 -15.28 16.89
N ARG A 523 -0.70 -15.03 15.98
CA ARG A 523 -2.07 -15.59 16.04
C ARG A 523 -2.71 -15.75 14.66
N ASN A 524 -3.75 -16.57 14.63
CA ASN A 524 -4.52 -16.87 13.42
C ASN A 524 -5.63 -15.84 13.22
N LEU A 525 -5.53 -15.03 12.15
CA LEU A 525 -6.52 -14.01 11.80
C LEU A 525 -7.92 -14.57 11.52
N LEU A 526 -7.99 -15.81 11.02
CA LEU A 526 -9.28 -16.45 10.68
C LEU A 526 -10.10 -16.80 11.93
N THR A 527 -9.44 -17.03 13.07
CA THR A 527 -10.09 -17.47 14.32
C THR A 527 -9.89 -16.50 15.50
N ALA A 528 -9.05 -15.49 15.36
CA ALA A 528 -8.83 -14.48 16.39
C ALA A 528 -10.15 -13.77 16.77
N LYS A 529 -10.30 -13.40 18.03
CA LYS A 529 -11.43 -12.57 18.42
C LYS A 529 -11.32 -11.18 17.75
N PRO A 530 -12.44 -10.50 17.45
CA PRO A 530 -12.39 -9.19 16.80
C PRO A 530 -11.45 -8.20 17.50
N GLU A 531 -11.48 -8.14 18.82
CA GLU A 531 -10.66 -7.27 19.67
C GLU A 531 -9.17 -7.60 19.62
N ASP A 532 -8.83 -8.83 19.24
CA ASP A 532 -7.44 -9.30 19.18
C ASP A 532 -6.78 -9.11 17.80
N ILE A 533 -7.57 -8.81 16.76
CA ILE A 533 -7.04 -8.68 15.38
C ILE A 533 -6.01 -7.56 15.30
N LEU A 534 -6.36 -6.36 15.78
CA LEU A 534 -5.46 -5.19 15.77
C LEU A 534 -4.27 -5.33 16.74
N ALA A 535 -4.35 -6.25 17.71
CA ALA A 535 -3.26 -6.57 18.63
C ALA A 535 -2.36 -7.71 18.12
N THR A 536 -2.59 -8.21 16.91
CA THR A 536 -1.75 -9.25 16.28
C THR A 536 -0.37 -8.68 15.99
N ARG A 537 0.66 -9.46 16.31
CA ARG A 537 2.04 -9.04 16.06
C ARG A 537 2.61 -9.78 14.86
N ILE A 538 3.28 -9.03 14.01
CA ILE A 538 4.16 -9.59 12.99
C ILE A 538 5.43 -10.06 13.70
N LEU A 539 5.70 -11.35 13.63
CA LEU A 539 6.90 -11.95 14.21
C LEU A 539 8.06 -11.96 13.22
N ARG A 540 7.73 -12.14 11.93
CA ARG A 540 8.73 -12.19 10.87
C ARG A 540 8.12 -11.86 9.51
N THR A 541 8.89 -11.17 8.69
CA THR A 541 8.60 -10.98 7.26
C THR A 541 9.75 -11.55 6.45
N VAL A 542 9.42 -12.29 5.41
CA VAL A 542 10.40 -12.98 4.54
C VAL A 542 10.11 -12.58 3.10
N VAL A 543 11.14 -12.16 2.37
CA VAL A 543 11.07 -11.87 0.93
C VAL A 543 12.12 -12.71 0.20
N ALA A 544 11.68 -13.49 -0.78
CA ALA A 544 12.55 -14.42 -1.53
C ALA A 544 13.39 -15.29 -0.58
N GLY A 545 12.78 -15.84 0.46
CA GLY A 545 13.41 -16.72 1.44
C GLY A 545 14.33 -16.02 2.45
N LYS A 546 14.58 -14.72 2.31
CA LYS A 546 15.39 -13.94 3.25
C LYS A 546 14.53 -13.23 4.27
N THR A 547 14.86 -13.35 5.55
CA THR A 547 14.20 -12.61 6.62
C THR A 547 14.55 -11.12 6.49
N THR A 548 13.54 -10.29 6.21
CA THR A 548 13.67 -8.82 6.10
C THR A 548 13.27 -8.11 7.40
N PHE A 549 12.38 -8.73 8.18
CA PHE A 549 12.02 -8.27 9.52
C PHE A 549 11.93 -9.44 10.48
N ASN A 550 12.36 -9.23 11.73
CA ASN A 550 12.26 -10.20 12.83
C ASN A 550 12.06 -9.45 14.16
N ALA A 551 10.91 -9.61 14.77
CA ALA A 551 10.53 -8.93 16.02
C ALA A 551 11.48 -9.23 17.20
N SER A 552 12.16 -10.39 17.21
CA SER A 552 13.12 -10.74 18.27
C SER A 552 14.43 -9.96 18.19
N ASN A 553 14.73 -9.28 17.07
CA ASN A 553 15.95 -8.48 16.92
C ASN A 553 15.80 -7.03 17.45
N GLY A 554 14.60 -6.62 17.86
CA GLY A 554 14.28 -5.27 18.36
C GLY A 554 14.28 -5.12 19.89
N GLN A 555 14.66 -6.17 20.64
CA GLN A 555 14.80 -6.11 22.10
C GLN A 555 16.28 -5.97 22.49
N HIS A 556 16.89 -4.84 22.11
CA HIS A 556 18.19 -4.41 22.67
C HIS A 556 18.16 -2.92 23.02
#